data_ffaee2b4729143820ccf627e5ff2c37f
#
_entry.id   ffaee2b4729143820ccf627e5ff2c37f
#
_cell.length_a   1.000
_cell.length_b   1.000
_cell.length_c   1.000
_cell.angle_alpha   90.00
_cell.angle_beta   90.00
_cell.angle_gamma   90.00
#
_symmetry.space_group_name_H-M   'P 1'
#
loop_
_entity.id
_entity.type
_entity.pdbx_description
1 polymer ?
#
loop_
_entity_poly.entity_id
_entity_poly.type
_entity_poly.pdbx_seq_one_letter_code
_entity_poly.pdbx_strand_id
1 'polypeptide(L)'
;MKVSELQNVFLNELSYLLASWKYVKSQRTFKLKVDDCLWHLHVSCINHISDFDAVCDVAVEFLKIKNMRLIVGAELGGINGNGQRRFSVSSHADAISSARELKLSFDSVGGSFLNLYSDPETVLRCLKKGGKEAQLISPLLNLHKHQIEVLSHHLQLRT
;
A
#
# COMPACT_ATOMS: atom_id res chain seq x y z
N MET A 1 -10.34 -18.24 20.64
CA MET A 1 -10.15 -18.21 19.18
C MET A 1 -8.66 -18.10 18.89
N LYS A 2 -8.16 -18.89 17.97
CA LYS A 2 -6.73 -18.86 17.58
C LYS A 2 -6.42 -17.60 16.79
N VAL A 3 -5.17 -17.14 16.82
CA VAL A 3 -4.72 -15.95 16.06
C VAL A 3 -5.03 -16.11 14.56
N SER A 4 -4.81 -17.31 14.00
CA SER A 4 -5.13 -17.58 12.58
C SER A 4 -6.63 -17.44 12.28
N GLU A 5 -7.50 -17.78 13.20
CA GLU A 5 -8.95 -17.61 13.06
C GLU A 5 -9.34 -16.13 13.10
N LEU A 6 -8.73 -15.36 14.00
CA LEU A 6 -8.91 -13.91 14.08
C LEU A 6 -8.44 -13.21 12.79
N GLN A 7 -7.29 -13.64 12.25
CA GLN A 7 -6.79 -13.12 10.97
C GLN A 7 -7.75 -13.42 9.83
N ASN A 8 -8.33 -14.62 9.79
CA ASN A 8 -9.32 -14.98 8.76
C ASN A 8 -10.57 -14.12 8.86
N VAL A 9 -11.09 -13.88 10.06
CA VAL A 9 -12.25 -12.99 10.26
C VAL A 9 -11.94 -11.57 9.78
N PHE A 10 -10.78 -11.03 10.17
CA PHE A 10 -10.31 -9.70 9.77
C PHE A 10 -10.21 -9.59 8.23
N LEU A 11 -9.52 -10.53 7.58
CA LEU A 11 -9.29 -10.51 6.14
C LEU A 11 -10.58 -10.75 5.36
N ASN A 12 -11.50 -11.57 5.86
CA ASN A 12 -12.82 -11.77 5.23
C ASN A 12 -13.66 -10.49 5.28
N GLU A 13 -13.69 -9.80 6.40
CA GLU A 13 -14.38 -8.50 6.51
C GLU A 13 -13.75 -7.46 5.58
N LEU A 14 -12.43 -7.40 5.55
CA LEU A 14 -11.72 -6.48 4.66
C LEU A 14 -12.00 -6.80 3.18
N SER A 15 -12.05 -8.09 2.82
CA SER A 15 -12.42 -8.52 1.46
C SER A 15 -13.83 -8.09 1.08
N TYR A 16 -14.77 -8.15 2.01
CA TYR A 16 -16.13 -7.64 1.82
C TYR A 16 -16.13 -6.12 1.57
N LEU A 17 -15.38 -5.38 2.37
CA LEU A 17 -15.27 -3.92 2.25
C LEU A 17 -14.54 -3.47 0.98
N LEU A 18 -13.65 -4.31 0.46
CA LEU A 18 -12.88 -4.09 -0.78
C LEU A 18 -13.41 -5.00 -1.91
N ALA A 19 -14.72 -5.09 -2.08
CA ALA A 19 -15.36 -6.04 -2.99
C ALA A 19 -14.92 -5.90 -4.45
N SER A 20 -14.55 -4.68 -4.90
CA SER A 20 -14.04 -4.42 -6.26
C SER A 20 -12.58 -4.80 -6.46
N TRP A 21 -11.86 -5.09 -5.38
CA TRP A 21 -10.45 -5.49 -5.44
C TRP A 21 -10.32 -7.02 -5.51
N LYS A 22 -9.28 -7.49 -6.21
CA LYS A 22 -8.93 -8.91 -6.23
C LYS A 22 -8.01 -9.22 -5.06
N TYR A 23 -8.43 -10.14 -4.18
CA TYR A 23 -7.60 -10.60 -3.07
C TYR A 23 -6.71 -11.76 -3.49
N VAL A 24 -5.40 -11.62 -3.32
CA VAL A 24 -4.40 -12.68 -3.53
C VAL A 24 -3.96 -13.20 -2.17
N LYS A 25 -4.58 -14.30 -1.74
CA LYS A 25 -4.41 -14.86 -0.39
C LYS A 25 -2.96 -15.18 -0.03
N SER A 26 -2.21 -15.77 -0.98
CA SER A 26 -0.79 -16.12 -0.77
C SER A 26 0.12 -14.92 -0.48
N GLN A 27 -0.29 -13.74 -0.88
CA GLN A 27 0.45 -12.49 -0.70
C GLN A 27 -0.17 -11.57 0.34
N ARG A 28 -1.34 -11.91 0.89
CA ARG A 28 -2.16 -11.03 1.73
C ARG A 28 -2.33 -9.64 1.11
N THR A 29 -2.55 -9.60 -0.19
CA THR A 29 -2.57 -8.36 -0.96
C THR A 29 -3.85 -8.27 -1.78
N PHE A 30 -4.52 -7.13 -1.66
CA PHE A 30 -5.63 -6.73 -2.52
C PHE A 30 -5.08 -5.94 -3.69
N LYS A 31 -5.55 -6.23 -4.90
CA LYS A 31 -5.11 -5.60 -6.14
C LYS A 31 -6.27 -5.02 -6.91
N LEU A 32 -6.10 -3.81 -7.43
CA LEU A 32 -7.08 -3.12 -8.26
C LEU A 32 -6.38 -2.50 -9.46
N LYS A 33 -6.80 -2.88 -10.67
CA LYS A 33 -6.31 -2.24 -11.89
C LYS A 33 -7.00 -0.90 -12.10
N VAL A 34 -6.21 0.16 -12.23
CA VAL A 34 -6.66 1.53 -12.49
C VAL A 34 -5.83 2.09 -13.64
N ASP A 35 -6.43 2.21 -14.82
CA ASP A 35 -5.76 2.63 -16.05
C ASP A 35 -4.49 1.79 -16.33
N ASP A 36 -3.34 2.42 -16.43
CA ASP A 36 -2.05 1.74 -16.67
C ASP A 36 -1.32 1.32 -15.38
N CYS A 37 -2.03 1.37 -14.26
CA CYS A 37 -1.48 1.04 -12.95
C CYS A 37 -2.17 -0.17 -12.34
N LEU A 38 -1.47 -0.86 -11.47
CA LEU A 38 -2.03 -1.83 -10.55
C LEU A 38 -1.81 -1.31 -9.14
N TRP A 39 -2.89 -1.03 -8.43
CA TRP A 39 -2.86 -0.64 -7.04
C TRP A 39 -2.76 -1.87 -6.15
N HIS A 40 -1.95 -1.77 -5.11
CA HIS A 40 -1.79 -2.81 -4.10
C HIS A 40 -2.16 -2.26 -2.74
N LEU A 41 -2.91 -3.05 -1.98
CA LEU A 41 -3.13 -2.87 -0.56
C LEU A 41 -2.67 -4.15 0.12
N HIS A 42 -1.54 -4.09 0.82
CA HIS A 42 -0.90 -5.23 1.47
C HIS A 42 -1.12 -5.19 2.97
N VAL A 43 -1.53 -6.32 3.54
CA VAL A 43 -1.74 -6.45 4.99
C VAL A 43 -0.66 -7.33 5.59
N SER A 44 0.11 -6.76 6.51
CA SER A 44 1.03 -7.51 7.37
C SER A 44 0.40 -7.76 8.73
N CYS A 45 0.61 -8.95 9.29
CA CYS A 45 0.14 -9.30 10.63
C CYS A 45 1.33 -9.48 11.56
N ILE A 46 1.36 -8.70 12.63
CA ILE A 46 2.34 -8.83 13.71
C ILE A 46 1.69 -9.67 14.79
N ASN A 47 2.11 -10.94 14.88
CA ASN A 47 1.49 -11.90 15.79
C ASN A 47 2.06 -11.77 17.20
N HIS A 48 1.16 -11.85 18.18
CA HIS A 48 1.46 -12.02 19.59
C HIS A 48 0.96 -13.40 20.06
N ILE A 49 0.97 -13.68 21.36
CA ILE A 49 0.59 -14.99 21.89
C ILE A 49 -0.87 -15.34 21.58
N SER A 50 -1.79 -14.39 21.77
CA SER A 50 -3.23 -14.61 21.64
C SER A 50 -3.96 -13.63 20.74
N ASP A 51 -3.23 -12.67 20.16
CA ASP A 51 -3.76 -11.61 19.32
C ASP A 51 -2.77 -11.22 18.22
N PHE A 52 -3.13 -10.23 17.40
CA PHE A 52 -2.24 -9.66 16.39
C PHE A 52 -2.54 -8.19 16.13
N ASP A 53 -1.55 -7.51 15.57
CA ASP A 53 -1.74 -6.18 14.99
C ASP A 53 -1.64 -6.28 13.46
N ALA A 54 -2.59 -5.68 12.75
CA ALA A 54 -2.51 -5.52 11.31
C ALA A 54 -1.84 -4.17 10.96
N VAL A 55 -0.99 -4.20 9.94
CA VAL A 55 -0.37 -3.02 9.34
C VAL A 55 -0.67 -3.04 7.84
N CYS A 56 -0.98 -1.89 7.29
CA CYS A 56 -1.36 -1.78 5.87
C CYS A 56 -0.42 -0.86 5.11
N ASP A 57 0.15 -1.42 4.04
CA ASP A 57 0.93 -0.68 3.04
C ASP A 57 0.11 -0.57 1.75
N VAL A 58 0.20 0.57 1.09
CA VAL A 58 -0.35 0.77 -0.25
C VAL A 58 0.76 1.05 -1.23
N ALA A 59 0.59 0.61 -2.48
CA ALA A 59 1.62 0.78 -3.50
C ALA A 59 1.01 0.88 -4.90
N VAL A 60 1.74 1.55 -5.79
CA VAL A 60 1.43 1.65 -7.22
C VAL A 60 2.47 0.86 -8.02
N GLU A 61 1.99 -0.02 -8.86
CA GLU A 61 2.79 -0.71 -9.88
C GLU A 61 2.44 -0.12 -11.25
N PHE A 62 3.45 0.36 -11.99
CA PHE A 62 3.27 0.87 -13.35
C PHE A 62 3.40 -0.28 -14.35
N LEU A 63 2.27 -0.68 -14.94
CA LEU A 63 2.21 -1.88 -15.78
C LEU A 63 2.96 -1.72 -17.12
N LYS A 64 3.10 -0.50 -17.62
CA LYS A 64 3.78 -0.20 -18.90
C LYS A 64 5.24 0.18 -18.76
N ILE A 65 5.74 0.32 -17.54
CA ILE A 65 7.14 0.66 -17.29
C ILE A 65 7.90 -0.62 -16.98
N LYS A 66 8.74 -1.04 -17.93
CA LYS A 66 9.58 -2.23 -17.75
C LYS A 66 10.74 -1.94 -16.79
N ASN A 67 11.24 -2.98 -16.14
CA ASN A 67 12.37 -2.95 -15.20
C ASN A 67 12.10 -2.13 -13.92
N MET A 68 10.84 -1.78 -13.70
CA MET A 68 10.41 -1.19 -12.44
C MET A 68 9.50 -2.15 -11.70
N ARG A 69 9.95 -2.60 -10.55
CA ARG A 69 9.07 -3.23 -9.56
C ARG A 69 8.26 -2.15 -8.86
N LEU A 70 7.42 -2.52 -7.92
CA LEU A 70 6.68 -1.58 -7.09
C LEU A 70 7.62 -0.50 -6.56
N ILE A 71 7.52 0.70 -7.12
CA ILE A 71 8.41 1.79 -6.78
C ILE A 71 7.83 2.64 -5.69
N VAL A 72 6.54 2.86 -5.81
CA VAL A 72 5.83 3.82 -4.98
C VAL A 72 4.98 3.06 -4.00
N GLY A 73 5.27 3.23 -2.74
CA GLY A 73 4.50 2.60 -1.69
C GLY A 73 4.76 3.26 -0.35
N ALA A 74 3.76 3.25 0.51
CA ALA A 74 3.87 3.78 1.85
C ALA A 74 2.90 3.06 2.78
N GLU A 75 3.25 3.04 4.06
CA GLU A 75 2.37 2.58 5.12
C GLU A 75 1.36 3.70 5.46
N LEU A 76 0.11 3.34 5.75
CA LEU A 76 -0.97 4.32 5.95
C LEU A 76 -0.67 5.39 7.00
N GLY A 77 -0.07 5.01 8.13
CA GLY A 77 0.32 5.97 9.17
C GLY A 77 1.45 6.90 8.73
N GLY A 78 2.36 6.39 7.91
CA GLY A 78 3.44 7.19 7.30
C GLY A 78 2.91 8.29 6.38
N ILE A 79 1.87 7.99 5.60
CA ILE A 79 1.20 8.98 4.74
C ILE A 79 0.64 10.13 5.58
N ASN A 80 0.07 9.82 6.74
CA ASN A 80 -0.49 10.80 7.67
C ASN A 80 0.57 11.57 8.49
N GLY A 81 1.83 11.15 8.43
CA GLY A 81 2.89 11.74 9.24
C GLY A 81 2.86 11.34 10.73
N ASN A 82 2.08 10.33 11.09
CA ASN A 82 1.87 9.90 12.49
C ASN A 82 2.66 8.63 12.86
N GLY A 83 3.57 8.16 12.01
CA GLY A 83 4.26 6.90 12.20
C GLY A 83 3.36 5.69 11.89
N GLN A 84 3.87 4.48 12.14
CA GLN A 84 3.17 3.25 11.80
C GLN A 84 1.80 3.14 12.46
N ARG A 85 0.75 2.94 11.67
CA ARG A 85 -0.60 2.68 12.14
C ARG A 85 -0.80 1.18 12.35
N ARG A 86 -1.15 0.79 13.56
CA ARG A 86 -1.48 -0.59 13.92
C ARG A 86 -2.97 -0.73 14.20
N PHE A 87 -3.58 -1.77 13.67
CA PHE A 87 -4.97 -2.13 13.89
C PHE A 87 -4.99 -3.39 14.74
N SER A 88 -5.24 -3.25 16.04
CA SER A 88 -5.16 -4.35 17.00
C SER A 88 -6.40 -5.24 16.95
N VAL A 89 -6.19 -6.55 17.00
CA VAL A 89 -7.25 -7.57 16.95
C VAL A 89 -7.02 -8.61 18.02
N SER A 90 -7.86 -8.63 19.04
CA SER A 90 -7.82 -9.60 20.16
C SER A 90 -9.11 -10.41 20.32
N SER A 91 -10.16 -10.09 19.55
CA SER A 91 -11.44 -10.78 19.58
C SER A 91 -12.08 -10.80 18.19
N HIS A 92 -13.14 -11.59 18.03
CA HIS A 92 -13.96 -11.59 16.81
C HIS A 92 -14.53 -10.19 16.51
N ALA A 93 -15.07 -9.52 17.53
CA ALA A 93 -15.60 -8.17 17.40
C ALA A 93 -14.51 -7.16 16.96
N ASP A 94 -13.32 -7.26 17.54
CA ASP A 94 -12.18 -6.43 17.15
C ASP A 94 -11.76 -6.70 15.69
N ALA A 95 -11.79 -7.95 15.25
CA ALA A 95 -11.45 -8.29 13.86
C ALA A 95 -12.36 -7.54 12.87
N ILE A 96 -13.65 -7.49 13.15
CA ILE A 96 -14.62 -6.75 12.33
C ILE A 96 -14.38 -5.23 12.42
N SER A 97 -14.27 -4.68 13.63
CA SER A 97 -14.11 -3.23 13.83
C SER A 97 -12.77 -2.73 13.30
N SER A 98 -11.69 -3.45 13.52
CA SER A 98 -10.36 -3.07 13.02
C SER A 98 -10.26 -3.13 11.49
N ALA A 99 -10.92 -4.09 10.83
CA ALA A 99 -11.02 -4.11 9.38
C ALA A 99 -11.75 -2.88 8.84
N ARG A 100 -12.82 -2.47 9.50
CA ARG A 100 -13.56 -1.23 9.15
C ARG A 100 -12.74 0.03 9.38
N GLU A 101 -12.01 0.09 10.48
CA GLU A 101 -11.08 1.21 10.76
C GLU A 101 -9.98 1.30 9.70
N LEU A 102 -9.41 0.17 9.29
CA LEU A 102 -8.41 0.13 8.22
C LEU A 102 -9.01 0.68 6.92
N LYS A 103 -10.21 0.24 6.56
CA LYS A 103 -10.90 0.74 5.36
C LYS A 103 -11.15 2.25 5.42
N LEU A 104 -11.57 2.77 6.58
CA LEU A 104 -11.75 4.21 6.78
C LEU A 104 -10.43 4.97 6.64
N SER A 105 -9.34 4.45 7.20
CA SER A 105 -8.00 5.04 7.06
C SER A 105 -7.55 5.04 5.60
N PHE A 106 -7.80 3.94 4.88
CA PHE A 106 -7.53 3.86 3.44
C PHE A 106 -8.34 4.90 2.67
N ASP A 107 -9.63 5.03 2.93
CA ASP A 107 -10.49 6.02 2.27
C ASP A 107 -10.05 7.46 2.57
N SER A 108 -9.52 7.70 3.76
CA SER A 108 -9.04 9.03 4.19
C SER A 108 -7.74 9.45 3.51
N VAL A 109 -6.73 8.57 3.45
CA VAL A 109 -5.38 8.94 2.98
C VAL A 109 -4.82 8.02 1.91
N GLY A 110 -5.15 6.73 1.93
CA GLY A 110 -4.55 5.74 1.02
C GLY A 110 -4.97 5.93 -0.43
N GLY A 111 -6.26 6.13 -0.67
CA GLY A 111 -6.80 6.35 -2.00
C GLY A 111 -6.24 7.60 -2.67
N SER A 112 -6.17 8.70 -1.93
CA SER A 112 -5.58 9.96 -2.42
C SER A 112 -4.09 9.81 -2.74
N PHE A 113 -3.35 9.09 -1.91
CA PHE A 113 -1.94 8.77 -2.14
C PHE A 113 -1.76 7.98 -3.45
N LEU A 114 -2.54 6.92 -3.64
CA LEU A 114 -2.49 6.10 -4.85
C LEU A 114 -2.86 6.90 -6.09
N ASN A 115 -3.88 7.75 -6.03
CA ASN A 115 -4.25 8.64 -7.14
C ASN A 115 -3.12 9.59 -7.51
N LEU A 116 -2.52 10.25 -6.53
CA LEU A 116 -1.45 11.23 -6.75
C LEU A 116 -0.24 10.60 -7.42
N TYR A 117 0.19 9.43 -6.94
CA TYR A 117 1.40 8.76 -7.41
C TYR A 117 1.15 7.72 -8.51
N SER A 118 -0.04 7.65 -9.07
CA SER A 118 -0.31 6.88 -10.30
C SER A 118 0.19 7.56 -11.57
N ASP A 119 0.65 8.81 -11.46
CA ASP A 119 1.25 9.55 -12.55
C ASP A 119 2.78 9.46 -12.51
N PRO A 120 3.43 8.84 -13.53
CA PRO A 120 4.88 8.71 -13.55
C PRO A 120 5.63 10.05 -13.50
N GLU A 121 5.07 11.11 -14.08
CA GLU A 121 5.70 12.45 -14.04
C GLU A 121 5.73 13.01 -12.62
N THR A 122 4.65 12.81 -11.87
CA THR A 122 4.58 13.22 -10.46
C THR A 122 5.61 12.47 -9.61
N VAL A 123 5.73 11.15 -9.82
CA VAL A 123 6.74 10.33 -9.13
C VAL A 123 8.15 10.79 -9.47
N LEU A 124 8.45 10.99 -10.76
CA LEU A 124 9.77 11.45 -11.21
C LEU A 124 10.14 12.80 -10.57
N ARG A 125 9.21 13.75 -10.58
CA ARG A 125 9.40 15.07 -9.98
C ARG A 125 9.68 14.97 -8.48
N CYS A 126 8.92 14.14 -7.78
CA CYS A 126 9.10 13.88 -6.35
C CYS A 126 10.49 13.28 -6.05
N LEU A 127 10.90 12.26 -6.79
CA LEU A 127 12.20 11.60 -6.61
C LEU A 127 13.37 12.55 -6.92
N LYS A 128 13.27 13.36 -7.96
CA LYS A 128 14.29 14.37 -8.32
C LYS A 128 14.43 15.45 -7.25
N LYS A 129 13.32 15.91 -6.69
CA LYS A 129 13.33 16.88 -5.59
C LYS A 129 13.98 16.31 -4.33
N GLY A 130 13.82 14.99 -4.10
CA GLY A 130 14.36 14.33 -2.91
C GLY A 130 13.64 14.73 -1.62
N GLY A 131 14.31 14.52 -0.49
CA GLY A 131 13.77 14.85 0.82
C GLY A 131 12.77 13.85 1.37
N LYS A 132 11.97 14.29 2.33
CA LYS A 132 11.04 13.43 3.07
C LYS A 132 9.97 12.78 2.20
N GLU A 133 9.45 13.50 1.22
CA GLU A 133 8.42 12.98 0.31
C GLU A 133 8.98 11.86 -0.55
N ALA A 134 10.15 12.03 -1.16
CA ALA A 134 10.81 11.00 -1.95
C ALA A 134 11.11 9.75 -1.09
N GLN A 135 11.54 9.94 0.14
CA GLN A 135 11.81 8.86 1.08
C GLN A 135 10.52 8.14 1.51
N LEU A 136 9.41 8.86 1.64
CA LEU A 136 8.10 8.27 1.95
C LEU A 136 7.64 7.34 0.84
N ILE A 137 7.67 7.80 -0.41
CA ILE A 137 7.14 7.02 -1.55
C ILE A 137 8.10 5.92 -2.02
N SER A 138 9.40 6.05 -1.72
CA SER A 138 10.42 5.06 -2.04
C SER A 138 11.47 5.02 -0.91
N PRO A 139 11.26 4.16 0.10
CA PRO A 139 12.11 4.15 1.30
C PRO A 139 13.55 3.74 1.05
N LEU A 140 13.82 2.99 -0.01
CA LEU A 140 15.17 2.53 -0.35
C LEU A 140 15.91 3.59 -1.15
N LEU A 141 16.62 4.48 -0.47
CA LEU A 141 17.33 5.63 -1.06
C LEU A 141 18.32 5.23 -2.17
N ASN A 142 18.97 4.07 -2.04
CA ASN A 142 19.91 3.55 -3.03
C ASN A 142 19.25 3.19 -4.39
N LEU A 143 17.93 3.06 -4.44
CA LEU A 143 17.19 2.80 -5.67
C LEU A 143 16.74 4.07 -6.40
N HIS A 144 16.77 5.23 -5.77
CA HIS A 144 16.24 6.48 -6.34
C HIS A 144 16.89 6.84 -7.66
N LYS A 145 18.23 6.73 -7.76
CA LYS A 145 18.95 7.03 -9.01
C LYS A 145 18.47 6.17 -10.17
N HIS A 146 18.37 4.86 -9.96
CA HIS A 146 17.88 3.90 -10.97
C HIS A 146 16.43 4.19 -11.35
N GLN A 147 15.57 4.44 -10.35
CA GLN A 147 14.16 4.76 -10.56
C GLN A 147 13.99 6.03 -11.41
N ILE A 148 14.77 7.08 -11.11
CA ILE A 148 14.79 8.32 -11.88
C ILE A 148 15.19 8.05 -13.34
N GLU A 149 16.23 7.24 -13.57
CA GLU A 149 16.69 6.89 -14.92
C GLU A 149 15.61 6.15 -15.70
N VAL A 150 14.97 5.14 -15.10
CA VAL A 150 13.91 4.35 -15.73
C VAL A 150 12.69 5.22 -16.06
N LEU A 151 12.24 6.04 -15.13
CA LEU A 151 11.11 6.95 -15.33
C LEU A 151 11.40 8.00 -16.40
N SER A 152 12.59 8.60 -16.37
CA SER A 152 13.01 9.60 -17.36
C SER A 152 13.03 9.00 -18.77
N HIS A 153 13.57 7.80 -18.92
CA HIS A 153 13.58 7.10 -20.21
C HIS A 153 12.17 6.79 -20.71
N HIS A 154 11.31 6.28 -19.84
CA HIS A 154 9.91 5.98 -20.19
C HIS A 154 9.17 7.24 -20.67
N LEU A 155 9.33 8.38 -19.99
CA LEU A 155 8.67 9.64 -20.33
C LEU A 155 9.22 10.26 -21.63
N GLN A 156 10.51 10.09 -21.93
CA GLN A 156 11.10 10.51 -23.21
C GLN A 156 10.50 9.74 -24.38
N LEU A 157 10.23 8.44 -24.23
CA LEU A 157 9.63 7.62 -25.29
C LEU A 157 8.18 8.00 -25.61
N ARG A 158 7.49 8.72 -24.72
CA ARG A 158 6.09 9.18 -24.89
C ARG A 158 5.99 10.50 -25.64
N THR A 159 7.07 11.23 -25.76
CA THR A 159 7.14 12.47 -26.53
C THR A 159 7.74 12.19 -27.88
#